data_364f4cf109761706b8124a2b90490236
#
_entry.id   364f4cf109761706b8124a2b90490236
#
_cell.length_a   1.000
_cell.length_b   1.000
_cell.length_c   1.000
_cell.angle_alpha   90.00
_cell.angle_beta   90.00
_cell.angle_gamma   90.00
#
_symmetry.space_group_name_H-M   'P 1'
#
loop_
_entity.id
_entity.type
_entity.pdbx_description
1 polymer ?
#
loop_
_entity_poly.entity_id
_entity_poly.type
_entity_poly.pdbx_seq_one_letter_code
_entity_poly.pdbx_strand_id
1 'polypeptide(L)'
;MISLADIRKAAEVLKGKVLRTPLIYSPTFSGMSGVEVYLKLENLQGTGSFKLRGATFKIQSHLKRIGPEGVVAASAGNHAQGVALAAMRGGLSATIVMPEWASITKQEATKGYGGNVLLEGQSIGDAINKACELAQTGMTFIHPFDDPDIIAGQGTIGLEIFEDLSDAEIIIVPVGGGGLASGVAVAAKAIRPKVHIIGVQTEACPGAHRARECGGPVRVEAEKSIADGIAIKQVGDLTFPIIQKKVDEIVLVKEEEIAEAILMLLERKRILAEGAGAVPLAALLGGYVKLKKGRKAVLIISGGNVDSPLLDRVIRKGLFCHGRIMRISVCLEDIPGSLARLLAVIARFKANVLNIYHARSEKDLAIHLSRVELELETRGPDHIREILDELENTGYKISILGTDV
;
A
#
# COMPACT_ATOMS: atom_id res chain seq x y z
N MET A 1 -25.30 16.01 0.25
CA MET A 1 -23.82 16.11 0.23
C MET A 1 -23.34 15.97 1.66
N ILE A 2 -22.33 15.13 1.91
CA ILE A 2 -21.81 14.86 3.28
C ILE A 2 -21.24 16.15 3.87
N SER A 3 -21.56 16.41 5.14
CA SER A 3 -21.18 17.61 5.90
C SER A 3 -20.23 17.28 7.07
N LEU A 4 -19.63 18.31 7.67
CA LEU A 4 -18.85 18.17 8.91
C LEU A 4 -19.72 17.64 10.07
N ALA A 5 -21.01 17.98 10.09
CA ALA A 5 -21.93 17.48 11.13
C ALA A 5 -22.12 15.96 11.02
N ASP A 6 -22.21 15.41 9.81
CA ASP A 6 -22.31 13.95 9.60
C ASP A 6 -21.03 13.24 10.05
N ILE A 7 -19.86 13.83 9.81
CA ILE A 7 -18.57 13.29 10.24
C ILE A 7 -18.42 13.35 11.77
N ARG A 8 -18.87 14.43 12.41
CA ARG A 8 -18.89 14.53 13.88
C ARG A 8 -19.83 13.49 14.51
N LYS A 9 -21.01 13.29 13.90
CA LYS A 9 -21.91 12.20 14.31
C LYS A 9 -21.24 10.85 14.18
N ALA A 10 -20.50 10.62 13.08
CA ALA A 10 -19.74 9.40 12.91
C ALA A 10 -18.66 9.22 14.00
N ALA A 11 -17.95 10.28 14.36
CA ALA A 11 -16.94 10.25 15.43
C ALA A 11 -17.54 9.84 16.78
N GLU A 12 -18.70 10.38 17.14
CA GLU A 12 -19.39 9.99 18.37
C GLU A 12 -19.81 8.50 18.38
N VAL A 13 -20.35 8.01 17.26
CA VAL A 13 -20.76 6.60 17.15
C VAL A 13 -19.53 5.66 17.18
N LEU A 14 -18.41 6.10 16.62
CA LEU A 14 -17.17 5.31 16.54
C LEU A 14 -16.36 5.32 17.86
N LYS A 15 -16.64 6.22 18.77
CA LYS A 15 -15.92 6.33 20.05
C LYS A 15 -15.92 5.01 20.82
N GLY A 16 -14.73 4.50 21.13
CA GLY A 16 -14.52 3.21 21.81
C GLY A 16 -14.75 1.97 20.93
N LYS A 17 -15.18 2.13 19.65
CA LYS A 17 -15.39 1.01 18.72
C LYS A 17 -14.26 0.85 17.69
N VAL A 18 -13.56 1.92 17.41
CA VAL A 18 -12.38 1.93 16.55
C VAL A 18 -11.22 2.57 17.30
N LEU A 19 -9.99 2.26 16.87
CA LEU A 19 -8.81 2.87 17.45
C LEU A 19 -8.68 4.33 16.96
N ARG A 20 -8.47 5.28 17.88
CA ARG A 20 -7.92 6.58 17.54
C ARG A 20 -6.45 6.37 17.23
N THR A 21 -6.12 6.33 15.94
CA THR A 21 -4.77 6.02 15.50
C THR A 21 -3.81 7.18 15.78
N PRO A 22 -2.54 6.92 16.06
CA PRO A 22 -1.58 7.97 16.36
C PRO A 22 -1.26 8.82 15.14
N LEU A 23 -0.98 10.11 15.37
CA LEU A 23 -0.32 11.03 14.46
C LEU A 23 1.10 11.26 14.97
N ILE A 24 2.11 10.80 14.22
CA ILE A 24 3.51 10.85 14.68
C ILE A 24 4.38 11.74 13.78
N TYR A 25 5.22 12.57 14.37
CA TYR A 25 6.25 13.32 13.65
C TYR A 25 7.37 12.40 13.16
N SER A 26 7.85 12.64 11.95
CA SER A 26 8.93 11.86 11.34
C SER A 26 10.16 12.73 11.02
N PRO A 27 11.15 12.84 11.92
CA PRO A 27 12.36 13.59 11.64
C PRO A 27 13.09 13.12 10.37
N THR A 28 13.11 11.81 10.14
CA THR A 28 13.78 11.22 8.97
C THR A 28 13.19 11.71 7.66
N PHE A 29 11.87 11.59 7.49
CA PHE A 29 11.22 12.02 6.25
C PHE A 29 11.15 13.54 6.15
N SER A 30 11.13 14.25 7.28
CA SER A 30 11.23 15.71 7.29
C SER A 30 12.60 16.17 6.77
N GLY A 31 13.68 15.53 7.23
CA GLY A 31 15.04 15.83 6.74
C GLY A 31 15.22 15.55 5.25
N MET A 32 14.60 14.50 4.74
CA MET A 32 14.69 14.12 3.33
C MET A 32 13.87 15.03 2.41
N SER A 33 12.69 15.48 2.84
CA SER A 33 11.77 16.27 2.02
C SER A 33 11.87 17.78 2.23
N GLY A 34 12.45 18.21 3.34
CA GLY A 34 12.52 19.63 3.73
C GLY A 34 11.22 20.21 4.28
N VAL A 35 10.18 19.40 4.50
CA VAL A 35 8.91 19.78 5.15
C VAL A 35 8.75 19.04 6.47
N GLU A 36 7.93 19.54 7.38
CA GLU A 36 7.61 18.82 8.62
C GLU A 36 6.61 17.70 8.32
N VAL A 37 7.07 16.45 8.35
CA VAL A 37 6.28 15.27 7.98
C VAL A 37 5.66 14.63 9.21
N TYR A 38 4.35 14.44 9.19
CA TYR A 38 3.57 13.70 10.17
C TYR A 38 2.90 12.51 9.49
N LEU A 39 2.85 11.36 10.18
CA LEU A 39 2.25 10.13 9.68
C LEU A 39 1.00 9.81 10.49
N LYS A 40 -0.17 9.77 9.84
CA LYS A 40 -1.42 9.27 10.42
C LYS A 40 -1.53 7.77 10.16
N LEU A 41 -1.42 6.96 11.22
CA LEU A 41 -1.14 5.53 11.11
C LEU A 41 -2.42 4.67 11.13
N GLU A 42 -3.21 4.72 10.05
CA GLU A 42 -4.40 3.87 9.88
C GLU A 42 -4.07 2.38 9.66
N ASN A 43 -2.82 2.05 9.34
CA ASN A 43 -2.33 0.68 9.34
C ASN A 43 -2.34 0.02 10.73
N LEU A 44 -2.44 0.80 11.81
CA LEU A 44 -2.57 0.30 13.18
C LEU A 44 -4.03 0.07 13.61
N GLN A 45 -5.01 0.34 12.75
CA GLN A 45 -6.40 0.09 13.05
C GLN A 45 -6.68 -1.41 13.30
N GLY A 46 -7.74 -1.76 14.00
CA GLY A 46 -8.05 -3.11 14.44
C GLY A 46 -8.08 -4.19 13.33
N THR A 47 -8.27 -3.81 12.07
CA THR A 47 -8.16 -4.70 10.89
C THR A 47 -6.98 -4.34 10.00
N GLY A 48 -5.99 -3.62 10.51
CA GLY A 48 -4.83 -3.20 9.73
C GLY A 48 -5.10 -2.12 8.69
N SER A 49 -6.29 -1.49 8.66
CA SER A 49 -6.62 -0.40 7.73
C SER A 49 -7.79 0.47 8.17
N PHE A 50 -7.87 1.67 7.61
CA PHE A 50 -8.93 2.67 7.83
C PHE A 50 -10.35 2.16 7.52
N LYS A 51 -10.49 1.10 6.73
CA LYS A 51 -11.79 0.58 6.26
C LYS A 51 -12.75 0.23 7.40
N LEU A 52 -12.21 -0.15 8.55
CA LEU A 52 -13.00 -0.44 9.74
C LEU A 52 -13.87 0.74 10.19
N ARG A 53 -13.40 1.98 10.02
CA ARG A 53 -14.15 3.18 10.45
C ARG A 53 -15.49 3.31 9.73
N GLY A 54 -15.47 3.35 8.41
CA GLY A 54 -16.68 3.45 7.60
C GLY A 54 -17.61 2.26 7.76
N ALA A 55 -17.06 1.04 7.73
CA ALA A 55 -17.85 -0.18 7.93
C ALA A 55 -18.55 -0.19 9.30
N THR A 56 -17.83 0.17 10.38
CA THR A 56 -18.40 0.26 11.73
C THR A 56 -19.48 1.34 11.81
N PHE A 57 -19.23 2.54 11.25
CA PHE A 57 -20.23 3.60 11.30
C PHE A 57 -21.49 3.21 10.53
N LYS A 58 -21.37 2.69 9.31
CA LYS A 58 -22.49 2.22 8.49
C LYS A 58 -23.34 1.21 9.25
N ILE A 59 -22.74 0.14 9.75
CA ILE A 59 -23.45 -0.93 10.45
C ILE A 59 -24.08 -0.42 11.73
N GLN A 60 -23.36 0.31 12.58
CA GLN A 60 -23.89 0.81 13.86
C GLN A 60 -25.04 1.80 13.69
N SER A 61 -24.99 2.67 12.68
CA SER A 61 -26.04 3.64 12.39
C SER A 61 -27.32 2.99 11.89
N HIS A 62 -27.24 1.82 11.30
CA HIS A 62 -28.38 1.10 10.73
C HIS A 62 -28.70 -0.21 11.45
N LEU A 63 -28.09 -0.49 12.59
CA LEU A 63 -28.18 -1.75 13.31
C LEU A 63 -29.63 -2.25 13.51
N LYS A 64 -30.56 -1.34 13.83
CA LYS A 64 -31.98 -1.64 14.04
C LYS A 64 -32.76 -1.90 12.74
N ARG A 65 -32.18 -1.57 11.58
CA ARG A 65 -32.80 -1.73 10.24
C ARG A 65 -32.23 -2.90 9.46
N ILE A 66 -31.06 -3.40 9.86
CA ILE A 66 -30.43 -4.58 9.26
C ILE A 66 -31.22 -5.80 9.72
N GLY A 67 -31.71 -6.59 8.74
CA GLY A 67 -32.50 -7.79 9.02
C GLY A 67 -31.65 -8.96 9.56
N PRO A 68 -32.28 -10.07 9.89
CA PRO A 68 -31.61 -11.27 10.41
C PRO A 68 -30.63 -11.88 9.40
N GLU A 69 -30.81 -11.62 8.10
CA GLU A 69 -29.91 -12.06 7.04
C GLU A 69 -28.51 -11.42 7.15
N GLY A 70 -28.40 -10.28 7.87
CA GLY A 70 -27.17 -9.58 8.15
C GLY A 70 -26.70 -8.70 6.99
N VAL A 71 -25.37 -8.62 6.81
CA VAL A 71 -24.74 -7.75 5.83
C VAL A 71 -23.98 -8.55 4.76
N VAL A 72 -23.85 -7.94 3.58
CA VAL A 72 -23.05 -8.49 2.49
C VAL A 72 -22.09 -7.43 1.93
N ALA A 73 -20.88 -7.85 1.56
CA ALA A 73 -19.91 -7.01 0.88
C ALA A 73 -19.13 -7.80 -0.16
N ALA A 74 -18.66 -7.13 -1.20
CA ALA A 74 -17.76 -7.71 -2.20
C ALA A 74 -16.35 -7.11 -2.04
N SER A 75 -15.40 -7.92 -1.60
CA SER A 75 -14.00 -7.49 -1.47
C SER A 75 -13.10 -8.66 -1.10
N ALA A 76 -11.89 -8.73 -1.67
CA ALA A 76 -10.84 -9.65 -1.26
C ALA A 76 -9.73 -8.98 -0.42
N GLY A 77 -9.99 -7.81 0.18
CA GLY A 77 -8.96 -7.04 0.89
C GLY A 77 -9.48 -6.36 2.16
N ASN A 78 -8.99 -5.15 2.41
CA ASN A 78 -9.25 -4.38 3.63
C ASN A 78 -10.73 -4.16 3.96
N HIS A 79 -11.56 -3.99 2.93
CA HIS A 79 -13.00 -3.78 3.13
C HIS A 79 -13.69 -5.06 3.65
N ALA A 80 -13.30 -6.21 3.15
CA ALA A 80 -13.77 -7.51 3.64
C ALA A 80 -13.59 -7.66 5.15
N GLN A 81 -12.37 -7.46 5.60
CA GLN A 81 -12.00 -7.55 7.03
C GLN A 81 -12.70 -6.49 7.87
N GLY A 82 -12.79 -5.26 7.35
CA GLY A 82 -13.49 -4.17 8.03
C GLY A 82 -14.98 -4.44 8.24
N VAL A 83 -15.67 -4.98 7.23
CA VAL A 83 -17.09 -5.34 7.32
C VAL A 83 -17.30 -6.54 8.24
N ALA A 84 -16.48 -7.59 8.11
CA ALA A 84 -16.57 -8.78 8.95
C ALA A 84 -16.44 -8.43 10.44
N LEU A 85 -15.39 -7.69 10.84
CA LEU A 85 -15.21 -7.27 12.23
C LEU A 85 -16.31 -6.34 12.73
N ALA A 86 -16.76 -5.40 11.90
CA ALA A 86 -17.81 -4.47 12.27
C ALA A 86 -19.17 -5.17 12.49
N ALA A 87 -19.49 -6.14 11.63
CA ALA A 87 -20.69 -6.96 11.75
C ALA A 87 -20.63 -7.88 12.99
N MET A 88 -19.52 -8.58 13.19
CA MET A 88 -19.32 -9.42 14.38
C MET A 88 -19.52 -8.62 15.68
N ARG A 89 -18.95 -7.40 15.77
CA ARG A 89 -19.14 -6.50 16.92
C ARG A 89 -20.56 -5.97 17.05
N GLY A 90 -21.30 -5.94 15.96
CA GLY A 90 -22.75 -5.59 15.95
C GLY A 90 -23.68 -6.77 16.23
N GLY A 91 -23.16 -7.99 16.43
CA GLY A 91 -23.95 -9.20 16.58
C GLY A 91 -24.67 -9.64 15.30
N LEU A 92 -24.12 -9.27 14.13
CA LEU A 92 -24.69 -9.57 12.81
C LEU A 92 -23.85 -10.61 12.06
N SER A 93 -24.51 -11.38 11.20
CA SER A 93 -23.83 -12.19 10.18
C SER A 93 -23.27 -11.30 9.08
N ALA A 94 -22.09 -11.62 8.56
CA ALA A 94 -21.50 -10.96 7.40
C ALA A 94 -21.11 -11.98 6.34
N THR A 95 -21.67 -11.85 5.14
CA THR A 95 -21.25 -12.61 3.97
C THR A 95 -20.34 -11.76 3.11
N ILE A 96 -19.13 -12.27 2.89
CA ILE A 96 -18.11 -11.56 2.09
C ILE A 96 -17.87 -12.33 0.80
N VAL A 97 -18.30 -11.75 -0.30
CA VAL A 97 -18.11 -12.33 -1.62
C VAL A 97 -16.73 -11.95 -2.14
N MET A 98 -15.94 -12.96 -2.50
CA MET A 98 -14.57 -12.79 -3.03
C MET A 98 -14.45 -13.53 -4.37
N PRO A 99 -13.63 -13.06 -5.30
CA PRO A 99 -13.25 -13.82 -6.48
C PRO A 99 -12.57 -15.14 -6.11
N GLU A 100 -12.71 -16.18 -6.93
CA GLU A 100 -12.13 -17.51 -6.70
C GLU A 100 -10.61 -17.52 -6.53
N TRP A 101 -9.91 -16.55 -7.13
CA TRP A 101 -8.46 -16.39 -7.01
C TRP A 101 -8.01 -15.66 -5.74
N ALA A 102 -8.91 -15.23 -4.85
CA ALA A 102 -8.55 -14.58 -3.60
C ALA A 102 -7.61 -15.46 -2.77
N SER A 103 -6.49 -14.90 -2.31
CA SER A 103 -5.48 -15.66 -1.56
C SER A 103 -6.06 -16.27 -0.29
N ILE A 104 -5.59 -17.46 0.08
CA ILE A 104 -6.02 -18.17 1.30
C ILE A 104 -5.80 -17.28 2.51
N THR A 105 -4.69 -16.54 2.58
CA THR A 105 -4.38 -15.61 3.67
C THR A 105 -5.49 -14.57 3.86
N LYS A 106 -5.99 -13.97 2.76
CA LYS A 106 -7.08 -12.97 2.81
C LYS A 106 -8.42 -13.59 3.20
N GLN A 107 -8.68 -14.81 2.75
CA GLN A 107 -9.88 -15.56 3.16
C GLN A 107 -9.87 -15.88 4.65
N GLU A 108 -8.75 -16.44 5.15
CA GLU A 108 -8.61 -16.81 6.57
C GLU A 108 -8.61 -15.58 7.49
N ALA A 109 -7.97 -14.47 7.10
CA ALA A 109 -8.06 -13.23 7.84
C ALA A 109 -9.51 -12.73 7.96
N THR A 110 -10.29 -12.82 6.89
CA THR A 110 -11.71 -12.43 6.90
C THR A 110 -12.56 -13.35 7.78
N LYS A 111 -12.36 -14.68 7.71
CA LYS A 111 -13.00 -15.67 8.59
C LYS A 111 -12.62 -15.45 10.04
N GLY A 112 -11.35 -15.14 10.33
CA GLY A 112 -10.86 -14.82 11.68
C GLY A 112 -11.56 -13.59 12.32
N TYR A 113 -12.09 -12.69 11.50
CA TYR A 113 -12.95 -11.58 11.94
C TYR A 113 -14.45 -11.92 11.94
N GLY A 114 -14.83 -13.20 11.79
CA GLY A 114 -16.22 -13.65 11.85
C GLY A 114 -17.01 -13.53 10.54
N GLY A 115 -16.35 -13.29 9.40
CA GLY A 115 -16.99 -13.22 8.09
C GLY A 115 -17.18 -14.61 7.46
N ASN A 116 -18.34 -14.84 6.86
CA ASN A 116 -18.60 -15.98 5.99
C ASN A 116 -18.10 -15.67 4.58
N VAL A 117 -17.05 -16.35 4.12
CA VAL A 117 -16.46 -16.13 2.80
C VAL A 117 -17.20 -16.97 1.76
N LEU A 118 -17.74 -16.33 0.74
CA LEU A 118 -18.30 -16.92 -0.46
C LEU A 118 -17.38 -16.62 -1.65
N LEU A 119 -16.85 -17.65 -2.28
CA LEU A 119 -16.04 -17.51 -3.49
C LEU A 119 -16.96 -17.54 -4.71
N GLU A 120 -16.88 -16.52 -5.58
CA GLU A 120 -17.75 -16.39 -6.74
C GLU A 120 -17.08 -15.60 -7.86
N GLY A 121 -16.99 -16.19 -9.02
CA GLY A 121 -16.54 -15.58 -10.27
C GLY A 121 -15.03 -15.31 -10.36
N GLN A 122 -14.64 -14.78 -11.51
CA GLN A 122 -13.21 -14.55 -11.85
C GLN A 122 -12.75 -13.10 -11.66
N SER A 123 -13.66 -12.20 -11.25
CA SER A 123 -13.35 -10.80 -11.09
C SER A 123 -14.05 -10.18 -9.87
N ILE A 124 -13.53 -9.04 -9.41
CA ILE A 124 -14.23 -8.21 -8.40
C ILE A 124 -15.61 -7.78 -8.90
N GLY A 125 -15.78 -7.59 -10.21
CA GLY A 125 -17.10 -7.30 -10.80
C GLY A 125 -18.11 -8.41 -10.57
N ASP A 126 -17.71 -9.66 -10.76
CA ASP A 126 -18.57 -10.83 -10.53
C ASP A 126 -18.94 -10.91 -9.05
N ALA A 127 -17.97 -10.72 -8.16
CA ALA A 127 -18.23 -10.70 -6.72
C ALA A 127 -19.20 -9.57 -6.31
N ILE A 128 -19.11 -8.39 -6.94
CA ILE A 128 -20.06 -7.29 -6.71
C ILE A 128 -21.46 -7.67 -7.19
N ASN A 129 -21.59 -8.23 -8.39
CA ASN A 129 -22.88 -8.68 -8.93
C ASN A 129 -23.54 -9.68 -7.98
N LYS A 130 -22.78 -10.68 -7.52
CA LYS A 130 -23.28 -11.66 -6.55
C LYS A 130 -23.69 -11.05 -5.22
N ALA A 131 -22.89 -10.10 -4.70
CA ALA A 131 -23.26 -9.38 -3.48
C ALA A 131 -24.55 -8.56 -3.66
N CYS A 132 -24.77 -7.96 -4.83
CA CYS A 132 -26.02 -7.26 -5.17
C CYS A 132 -27.21 -8.20 -5.26
N GLU A 133 -27.04 -9.42 -5.81
CA GLU A 133 -28.09 -10.46 -5.80
C GLU A 133 -28.47 -10.84 -4.36
N LEU A 134 -27.49 -11.09 -3.50
CA LEU A 134 -27.71 -11.40 -2.09
C LEU A 134 -28.40 -10.25 -1.34
N ALA A 135 -28.09 -9.00 -1.70
CA ALA A 135 -28.79 -7.85 -1.14
C ALA A 135 -30.29 -7.82 -1.49
N GLN A 136 -30.68 -8.33 -2.67
CA GLN A 136 -32.10 -8.45 -3.04
C GLN A 136 -32.85 -9.53 -2.23
N THR A 137 -32.12 -10.44 -1.58
CA THR A 137 -32.72 -11.47 -0.69
C THR A 137 -32.84 -11.01 0.77
N GLY A 138 -32.58 -9.72 1.08
CA GLY A 138 -32.77 -9.14 2.40
C GLY A 138 -31.47 -8.76 3.13
N MET A 139 -30.29 -9.15 2.61
CA MET A 139 -29.02 -8.70 3.18
C MET A 139 -28.77 -7.21 2.93
N THR A 140 -28.11 -6.54 3.87
CA THR A 140 -27.71 -5.12 3.68
C THR A 140 -26.35 -5.06 3.00
N PHE A 141 -26.30 -4.48 1.79
CA PHE A 141 -25.03 -4.28 1.06
C PHE A 141 -24.21 -3.15 1.68
N ILE A 142 -22.94 -3.44 1.98
CA ILE A 142 -21.96 -2.48 2.50
C ILE A 142 -20.98 -2.13 1.39
N HIS A 143 -21.18 -0.94 0.79
CA HIS A 143 -20.36 -0.47 -0.31
C HIS A 143 -18.93 -0.09 0.16
N PRO A 144 -17.84 -0.41 -0.58
CA PRO A 144 -16.47 -0.18 -0.12
C PRO A 144 -16.04 1.30 -0.02
N PHE A 145 -16.74 2.24 -0.68
CA PHE A 145 -16.37 3.66 -0.69
C PHE A 145 -17.51 4.63 -1.09
N ASP A 146 -18.45 4.23 -1.95
CA ASP A 146 -19.46 5.13 -2.53
C ASP A 146 -20.78 5.08 -1.76
N ASP A 147 -20.71 5.43 -0.49
CA ASP A 147 -21.85 5.44 0.45
C ASP A 147 -21.65 6.59 1.46
N PRO A 148 -22.70 7.38 1.76
CA PRO A 148 -22.58 8.54 2.64
C PRO A 148 -22.04 8.22 4.03
N ASP A 149 -22.46 7.12 4.63
CA ASP A 149 -22.02 6.70 5.97
C ASP A 149 -20.57 6.20 5.92
N ILE A 150 -20.19 5.46 4.87
CA ILE A 150 -18.81 5.04 4.66
C ILE A 150 -17.90 6.27 4.57
N ILE A 151 -18.25 7.25 3.73
CA ILE A 151 -17.48 8.49 3.58
C ILE A 151 -17.39 9.26 4.89
N ALA A 152 -18.51 9.39 5.62
CA ALA A 152 -18.53 10.08 6.91
C ALA A 152 -17.65 9.38 7.96
N GLY A 153 -17.70 8.05 8.04
CA GLY A 153 -16.85 7.26 8.91
C GLY A 153 -15.36 7.47 8.64
N GLN A 154 -14.95 7.46 7.35
CA GLN A 154 -13.57 7.73 6.93
C GLN A 154 -13.16 9.18 7.24
N GLY A 155 -14.10 10.13 7.16
CA GLY A 155 -13.87 11.54 7.46
C GLY A 155 -13.42 11.81 8.89
N THR A 156 -13.69 10.90 9.82
CA THR A 156 -13.23 11.02 11.22
C THR A 156 -11.72 11.11 11.35
N ILE A 157 -10.97 10.54 10.39
CA ILE A 157 -9.51 10.69 10.29
C ILE A 157 -9.13 12.17 10.17
N GLY A 158 -9.87 12.94 9.36
CA GLY A 158 -9.65 14.37 9.20
C GLY A 158 -9.93 15.16 10.49
N LEU A 159 -10.90 14.77 11.30
CA LEU A 159 -11.12 15.37 12.62
C LEU A 159 -9.92 15.12 13.53
N GLU A 160 -9.51 13.85 13.66
CA GLU A 160 -8.39 13.46 14.52
C GLU A 160 -7.09 14.18 14.13
N ILE A 161 -6.82 14.35 12.82
CA ILE A 161 -5.65 15.10 12.34
C ILE A 161 -5.62 16.51 12.90
N PHE A 162 -6.75 17.27 12.83
CA PHE A 162 -6.78 18.64 13.30
C PHE A 162 -6.91 18.78 14.82
N GLU A 163 -7.38 17.76 15.51
CA GLU A 163 -7.33 17.69 16.98
C GLU A 163 -5.89 17.49 17.46
N ASP A 164 -5.08 16.69 16.76
CA ASP A 164 -3.68 16.39 17.13
C ASP A 164 -2.69 17.43 16.57
N LEU A 165 -2.99 18.04 15.39
CA LEU A 165 -2.16 19.04 14.71
C LEU A 165 -3.05 20.12 14.08
N SER A 166 -3.48 21.07 14.90
CA SER A 166 -4.44 22.12 14.51
C SER A 166 -3.95 23.03 13.38
N ASP A 167 -2.64 23.13 13.18
CA ASP A 167 -1.97 23.94 12.18
C ASP A 167 -1.45 23.14 10.97
N ALA A 168 -1.93 21.89 10.77
CA ALA A 168 -1.65 21.11 9.58
C ALA A 168 -1.99 21.91 8.31
N GLU A 169 -1.08 21.97 7.35
CA GLU A 169 -1.23 22.81 6.17
C GLU A 169 -1.48 21.98 4.90
N ILE A 170 -1.03 20.72 4.91
CA ILE A 170 -1.08 19.81 3.76
C ILE A 170 -1.51 18.44 4.27
N ILE A 171 -2.40 17.79 3.54
CA ILE A 171 -2.75 16.38 3.77
C ILE A 171 -2.57 15.62 2.46
N ILE A 172 -1.75 14.58 2.48
CA ILE A 172 -1.50 13.69 1.34
C ILE A 172 -2.23 12.38 1.61
N VAL A 173 -3.17 12.02 0.73
CA VAL A 173 -4.13 10.95 0.95
C VAL A 173 -4.21 10.00 -0.25
N PRO A 174 -4.20 8.67 -0.05
CA PRO A 174 -4.42 7.70 -1.12
C PRO A 174 -5.83 7.82 -1.71
N VAL A 175 -5.94 7.69 -3.03
CA VAL A 175 -7.22 7.75 -3.74
C VAL A 175 -7.43 6.47 -4.56
N GLY A 176 -8.38 5.63 -4.13
CA GLY A 176 -8.94 4.57 -4.97
C GLY A 176 -10.33 4.99 -5.47
N GLY A 177 -11.40 4.37 -4.97
CA GLY A 177 -12.79 4.77 -5.26
C GLY A 177 -13.22 6.11 -4.64
N GLY A 178 -12.37 6.74 -3.83
CA GLY A 178 -12.55 8.12 -3.35
C GLY A 178 -13.12 8.27 -1.93
N GLY A 179 -13.58 7.21 -1.28
CA GLY A 179 -14.27 7.32 0.01
C GLY A 179 -13.42 7.95 1.13
N LEU A 180 -12.14 7.54 1.25
CA LEU A 180 -11.20 8.10 2.22
C LEU A 180 -10.90 9.58 1.92
N ALA A 181 -10.47 9.87 0.69
CA ALA A 181 -10.10 11.21 0.28
C ALA A 181 -11.29 12.19 0.39
N SER A 182 -12.49 11.75 0.02
CA SER A 182 -13.72 12.55 0.17
C SER A 182 -14.02 12.86 1.63
N GLY A 183 -14.03 11.86 2.51
CA GLY A 183 -14.31 12.06 3.93
C GLY A 183 -13.31 12.98 4.60
N VAL A 184 -12.01 12.73 4.39
CA VAL A 184 -10.91 13.56 4.91
C VAL A 184 -11.02 14.99 4.39
N ALA A 185 -11.24 15.17 3.08
CA ALA A 185 -11.33 16.49 2.47
C ALA A 185 -12.55 17.29 2.98
N VAL A 186 -13.70 16.64 3.19
CA VAL A 186 -14.88 17.30 3.80
C VAL A 186 -14.57 17.80 5.19
N ALA A 187 -13.99 16.98 6.05
CA ALA A 187 -13.62 17.38 7.41
C ALA A 187 -12.55 18.48 7.39
N ALA A 188 -11.48 18.27 6.66
CA ALA A 188 -10.34 19.16 6.63
C ALA A 188 -10.67 20.55 6.09
N LYS A 189 -11.34 20.64 4.94
CA LYS A 189 -11.75 21.94 4.34
C LYS A 189 -12.81 22.67 5.16
N ALA A 190 -13.61 21.98 5.96
CA ALA A 190 -14.58 22.62 6.86
C ALA A 190 -13.90 23.20 8.12
N ILE A 191 -12.84 22.56 8.63
CA ILE A 191 -12.10 23.03 9.81
C ILE A 191 -11.07 24.11 9.40
N ARG A 192 -10.32 23.83 8.34
CA ARG A 192 -9.27 24.72 7.82
C ARG A 192 -9.43 24.88 6.30
N PRO A 193 -10.19 25.88 5.83
CA PRO A 193 -10.49 26.04 4.41
C PRO A 193 -9.24 26.17 3.50
N LYS A 194 -8.13 26.64 4.05
CA LYS A 194 -6.86 26.84 3.33
C LYS A 194 -5.93 25.61 3.34
N VAL A 195 -6.31 24.50 4.00
CA VAL A 195 -5.52 23.27 3.97
C VAL A 195 -5.44 22.74 2.52
N HIS A 196 -4.26 22.31 2.11
CA HIS A 196 -4.05 21.75 0.77
C HIS A 196 -4.19 20.23 0.82
N ILE A 197 -5.11 19.68 0.04
CA ILE A 197 -5.37 18.23 -0.01
C ILE A 197 -4.84 17.67 -1.31
N ILE A 198 -3.90 16.75 -1.21
CA ILE A 198 -3.27 16.10 -2.36
C ILE A 198 -3.68 14.63 -2.38
N GLY A 199 -4.41 14.25 -3.41
CA GLY A 199 -4.72 12.86 -3.70
C GLY A 199 -3.53 12.17 -4.38
N VAL A 200 -3.29 10.90 -4.06
CA VAL A 200 -2.25 10.11 -4.73
C VAL A 200 -2.85 8.82 -5.28
N GLN A 201 -2.56 8.53 -6.54
CA GLN A 201 -2.89 7.26 -7.21
C GLN A 201 -1.64 6.63 -7.80
N THR A 202 -1.71 5.33 -8.11
CA THR A 202 -0.70 4.69 -8.97
C THR A 202 -0.94 5.02 -10.44
N GLU A 203 0.13 5.18 -11.21
CA GLU A 203 0.05 5.29 -12.69
C GLU A 203 -0.65 4.08 -13.32
N ALA A 204 -0.52 2.90 -12.71
CA ALA A 204 -1.14 1.65 -13.17
C ALA A 204 -2.69 1.68 -13.15
N CYS A 205 -3.32 2.58 -12.36
CA CYS A 205 -4.77 2.70 -12.30
C CYS A 205 -5.22 4.14 -11.95
N PRO A 206 -5.15 5.10 -12.89
CA PRO A 206 -5.36 6.54 -12.62
C PRO A 206 -6.84 6.98 -12.68
N GLY A 207 -7.77 6.19 -12.14
CA GLY A 207 -9.21 6.40 -12.31
C GLY A 207 -9.73 7.77 -11.85
N ALA A 208 -9.31 8.26 -10.67
CA ALA A 208 -9.72 9.58 -10.18
C ALA A 208 -9.02 10.73 -10.90
N HIS A 209 -7.77 10.55 -11.30
CA HIS A 209 -7.03 11.52 -12.11
C HIS A 209 -7.74 11.73 -13.46
N ARG A 210 -8.04 10.65 -14.16
CA ARG A 210 -8.78 10.70 -15.44
C ARG A 210 -10.20 11.24 -15.30
N ALA A 211 -10.90 10.88 -14.22
CA ALA A 211 -12.22 11.44 -13.96
C ALA A 211 -12.19 12.98 -13.82
N ARG A 212 -11.16 13.55 -13.21
CA ARG A 212 -10.98 15.02 -13.15
C ARG A 212 -10.75 15.64 -14.52
N GLU A 213 -9.93 15.03 -15.36
CA GLU A 213 -9.69 15.49 -16.73
C GLU A 213 -10.96 15.46 -17.59
N CYS A 214 -11.77 14.40 -17.45
CA CYS A 214 -13.00 14.20 -18.19
C CYS A 214 -14.21 14.97 -17.62
N GLY A 215 -14.10 15.50 -16.38
CA GLY A 215 -15.20 16.20 -15.72
C GLY A 215 -16.30 15.29 -15.15
N GLY A 216 -16.07 13.98 -15.07
CA GLY A 216 -17.01 12.97 -14.56
C GLY A 216 -16.37 11.61 -14.30
N PRO A 217 -17.04 10.70 -13.57
CA PRO A 217 -16.57 9.34 -13.39
C PRO A 217 -16.38 8.65 -14.75
N VAL A 218 -15.18 8.09 -14.95
CA VAL A 218 -14.81 7.36 -16.16
C VAL A 218 -14.13 6.07 -15.76
N ARG A 219 -14.41 4.99 -16.49
CA ARG A 219 -13.76 3.69 -16.30
C ARG A 219 -12.45 3.69 -17.07
N VAL A 220 -11.37 3.34 -16.38
CA VAL A 220 -10.03 3.21 -16.97
C VAL A 220 -9.64 1.73 -17.07
N GLU A 221 -8.75 1.42 -18.01
CA GLU A 221 -8.00 0.16 -17.95
C GLU A 221 -7.01 0.23 -16.78
N ALA A 222 -6.81 -0.91 -16.13
CA ALA A 222 -5.91 -1.00 -14.99
C ALA A 222 -4.86 -2.08 -15.26
N GLU A 223 -3.61 -1.72 -15.06
CA GLU A 223 -2.50 -2.66 -15.00
C GLU A 223 -2.38 -3.27 -13.59
N LYS A 224 -1.54 -4.28 -13.44
CA LYS A 224 -1.24 -4.85 -12.13
C LYS A 224 -0.46 -3.85 -11.29
N SER A 225 -0.91 -3.64 -10.06
CA SER A 225 -0.26 -2.73 -9.11
C SER A 225 -0.02 -3.40 -7.77
N ILE A 226 1.09 -3.06 -7.11
CA ILE A 226 1.35 -3.43 -5.71
C ILE A 226 0.49 -2.60 -4.74
N ALA A 227 -0.14 -1.52 -5.22
CA ALA A 227 -1.11 -0.72 -4.48
C ALA A 227 -2.56 -1.16 -4.77
N ASP A 228 -2.85 -2.46 -4.66
CA ASP A 228 -4.13 -3.10 -4.98
C ASP A 228 -5.33 -2.43 -4.27
N GLY A 229 -5.14 -1.94 -3.04
CA GLY A 229 -6.16 -1.23 -2.25
C GLY A 229 -6.68 0.06 -2.90
N ILE A 230 -5.95 0.65 -3.85
CA ILE A 230 -6.35 1.84 -4.61
C ILE A 230 -6.48 1.61 -6.11
N ALA A 231 -6.23 0.40 -6.61
CA ALA A 231 -6.38 0.05 -8.03
C ALA A 231 -7.88 -0.10 -8.41
N ILE A 232 -8.62 0.98 -8.29
CA ILE A 232 -10.05 1.05 -8.57
C ILE A 232 -10.26 1.72 -9.93
N LYS A 233 -10.84 0.95 -10.88
CA LYS A 233 -11.00 1.37 -12.28
C LYS A 233 -11.92 2.59 -12.48
N GLN A 234 -12.78 2.90 -11.52
CA GLN A 234 -13.71 4.04 -11.59
C GLN A 234 -14.00 4.58 -10.20
N VAL A 235 -13.92 5.90 -10.04
CA VAL A 235 -14.34 6.57 -8.79
C VAL A 235 -15.86 6.48 -8.63
N GLY A 236 -16.34 6.64 -7.39
CA GLY A 236 -17.78 6.61 -7.12
C GLY A 236 -18.52 7.86 -7.58
N ASP A 237 -19.81 7.71 -7.83
CA ASP A 237 -20.69 8.81 -8.25
C ASP A 237 -20.90 9.84 -7.13
N LEU A 238 -20.87 9.40 -5.86
CA LEU A 238 -20.95 10.27 -4.69
C LEU A 238 -19.58 10.86 -4.32
N THR A 239 -18.50 10.09 -4.51
CA THR A 239 -17.15 10.54 -4.13
C THR A 239 -16.57 11.52 -5.15
N PHE A 240 -16.83 11.35 -6.44
CA PHE A 240 -16.26 12.21 -7.48
C PHE A 240 -16.59 13.70 -7.31
N PRO A 241 -17.83 14.14 -7.12
CA PRO A 241 -18.15 15.56 -6.92
C PRO A 241 -17.46 16.18 -5.70
N ILE A 242 -17.21 15.37 -4.66
CA ILE A 242 -16.48 15.81 -3.46
C ILE A 242 -15.01 15.98 -3.78
N ILE A 243 -14.39 15.00 -4.45
CA ILE A 243 -12.99 15.04 -4.88
C ILE A 243 -12.77 16.23 -5.80
N GLN A 244 -13.62 16.40 -6.82
CA GLN A 244 -13.54 17.51 -7.78
C GLN A 244 -13.53 18.87 -7.10
N LYS A 245 -14.33 19.03 -6.03
CA LYS A 245 -14.51 20.33 -5.34
C LYS A 245 -13.52 20.55 -4.20
N LYS A 246 -13.04 19.51 -3.54
CA LYS A 246 -12.34 19.63 -2.23
C LYS A 246 -10.92 19.07 -2.20
N VAL A 247 -10.54 18.24 -3.17
CA VAL A 247 -9.16 17.78 -3.37
C VAL A 247 -8.49 18.74 -4.34
N ASP A 248 -7.39 19.36 -3.91
CA ASP A 248 -6.78 20.44 -4.70
C ASP A 248 -6.05 19.89 -5.93
N GLU A 249 -5.32 18.77 -5.79
CA GLU A 249 -4.65 18.08 -6.88
C GLU A 249 -4.63 16.58 -6.70
N ILE A 250 -4.42 15.85 -7.79
CA ILE A 250 -4.17 14.39 -7.78
C ILE A 250 -2.90 14.14 -8.56
N VAL A 251 -1.93 13.48 -7.91
CA VAL A 251 -0.65 13.08 -8.50
C VAL A 251 -0.59 11.57 -8.69
N LEU A 252 0.19 11.13 -9.68
CA LEU A 252 0.42 9.73 -9.99
C LEU A 252 1.83 9.34 -9.60
N VAL A 253 2.01 8.14 -9.05
CA VAL A 253 3.31 7.58 -8.65
C VAL A 253 3.53 6.23 -9.31
N LYS A 254 4.80 5.88 -9.54
CA LYS A 254 5.22 4.63 -10.17
C LYS A 254 5.31 3.48 -9.16
N GLU A 255 5.21 2.26 -9.66
CA GLU A 255 5.29 1.04 -8.84
C GLU A 255 6.63 0.91 -8.09
N GLU A 256 7.75 1.32 -8.71
CA GLU A 256 9.06 1.32 -8.10
C GLU A 256 9.14 2.27 -6.88
N GLU A 257 8.56 3.45 -7.01
CA GLU A 257 8.53 4.46 -5.94
C GLU A 257 7.65 4.02 -4.77
N ILE A 258 6.55 3.31 -5.08
CA ILE A 258 5.70 2.70 -4.05
C ILE A 258 6.46 1.61 -3.31
N ALA A 259 7.19 0.74 -4.02
CA ALA A 259 8.01 -0.31 -3.43
C ALA A 259 9.11 0.29 -2.52
N GLU A 260 9.79 1.34 -2.98
CA GLU A 260 10.78 2.06 -2.19
C GLU A 260 10.16 2.68 -0.93
N ALA A 261 8.99 3.31 -1.05
CA ALA A 261 8.30 3.90 0.10
C ALA A 261 7.89 2.86 1.15
N ILE A 262 7.44 1.65 0.73
CA ILE A 262 7.17 0.52 1.64
C ILE A 262 8.45 0.17 2.42
N LEU A 263 9.56 -0.02 1.70
CA LEU A 263 10.85 -0.37 2.32
C LEU A 263 11.32 0.72 3.28
N MET A 264 11.21 1.98 2.92
CA MET A 264 11.60 3.11 3.77
C MET A 264 10.74 3.22 5.03
N LEU A 265 9.43 3.00 4.94
CA LEU A 265 8.55 2.95 6.11
C LEU A 265 8.97 1.82 7.05
N LEU A 266 9.27 0.63 6.49
CA LEU A 266 9.72 -0.53 7.25
C LEU A 266 11.09 -0.30 7.91
N GLU A 267 12.11 0.11 7.14
CA GLU A 267 13.49 0.22 7.65
C GLU A 267 13.70 1.44 8.55
N ARG A 268 13.13 2.59 8.20
CA ARG A 268 13.40 3.84 8.92
C ARG A 268 12.44 4.11 10.06
N LYS A 269 11.21 3.56 9.98
CA LYS A 269 10.16 3.84 10.97
C LYS A 269 9.62 2.60 11.67
N ARG A 270 9.97 1.40 11.23
CA ARG A 270 9.38 0.13 11.72
C ARG A 270 7.87 0.07 11.50
N ILE A 271 7.41 0.73 10.44
CA ILE A 271 6.00 0.77 10.06
C ILE A 271 5.81 -0.15 8.87
N LEU A 272 4.96 -1.18 9.02
CA LEU A 272 4.51 -2.01 7.92
C LEU A 272 3.33 -1.31 7.23
N ALA A 273 3.51 -0.95 5.96
CA ALA A 273 2.48 -0.37 5.11
C ALA A 273 2.29 -1.22 3.85
N GLU A 274 1.04 -1.37 3.42
CA GLU A 274 0.72 -1.89 2.09
C GLU A 274 0.98 -0.84 0.99
N GLY A 275 0.98 -1.24 -0.29
CA GLY A 275 1.21 -0.30 -1.40
C GLY A 275 0.31 0.93 -1.35
N ALA A 276 -0.99 0.73 -1.12
CA ALA A 276 -1.95 1.83 -0.99
C ALA A 276 -1.65 2.78 0.19
N GLY A 277 -1.09 2.25 1.28
CA GLY A 277 -0.67 3.05 2.44
C GLY A 277 0.64 3.80 2.23
N ALA A 278 1.48 3.34 1.32
CA ALA A 278 2.80 3.91 1.06
C ALA A 278 2.81 5.03 -0.01
N VAL A 279 1.78 5.12 -0.89
CA VAL A 279 1.74 6.11 -1.98
C VAL A 279 1.89 7.56 -1.53
N PRO A 280 1.43 8.02 -0.33
CA PRO A 280 1.67 9.39 0.10
C PRO A 280 3.17 9.69 0.31
N LEU A 281 3.92 8.72 0.82
CA LEU A 281 5.37 8.86 0.99
C LEU A 281 6.08 8.80 -0.36
N ALA A 282 5.67 7.89 -1.25
CA ALA A 282 6.18 7.82 -2.62
C ALA A 282 6.02 9.15 -3.36
N ALA A 283 4.83 9.77 -3.29
CA ALA A 283 4.58 11.07 -3.91
C ALA A 283 5.44 12.20 -3.33
N LEU A 284 5.65 12.21 -2.02
CA LEU A 284 6.45 13.22 -1.36
C LEU A 284 7.94 13.09 -1.72
N LEU A 285 8.51 11.89 -1.63
CA LEU A 285 9.94 11.65 -1.86
C LEU A 285 10.30 11.60 -3.35
N GLY A 286 9.38 11.14 -4.21
CA GLY A 286 9.53 11.17 -5.67
C GLY A 286 9.43 12.57 -6.29
N GLY A 287 9.16 13.61 -5.47
CA GLY A 287 9.12 15.01 -5.94
C GLY A 287 7.87 15.39 -6.74
N TYR A 288 6.82 14.55 -6.72
CA TYR A 288 5.55 14.83 -7.39
C TYR A 288 4.76 15.95 -6.69
N VAL A 289 5.07 16.20 -5.42
CA VAL A 289 4.41 17.20 -4.59
C VAL A 289 5.38 18.34 -4.33
N LYS A 290 5.12 19.51 -4.93
CA LYS A 290 5.98 20.70 -4.78
C LYS A 290 5.59 21.47 -3.52
N LEU A 291 6.28 21.24 -2.42
CA LEU A 291 6.03 21.89 -1.13
C LEU A 291 7.10 22.91 -0.78
N LYS A 292 6.70 24.01 -0.13
CA LYS A 292 7.64 24.96 0.44
C LYS A 292 8.25 24.38 1.71
N LYS A 293 9.53 24.64 1.95
CA LYS A 293 10.24 24.21 3.17
C LYS A 293 9.53 24.68 4.44
N GLY A 294 9.57 23.84 5.46
CA GLY A 294 9.00 24.12 6.78
C GLY A 294 7.47 24.02 6.88
N ARG A 295 6.76 23.69 5.77
CA ARG A 295 5.31 23.44 5.82
C ARG A 295 5.01 22.12 6.53
N LYS A 296 3.88 22.05 7.23
CA LYS A 296 3.42 20.85 7.94
C LYS A 296 2.57 19.98 7.04
N ALA A 297 3.08 18.80 6.70
CA ALA A 297 2.43 17.82 5.84
C ALA A 297 2.07 16.55 6.62
N VAL A 298 0.81 16.13 6.53
CA VAL A 298 0.31 14.87 7.09
C VAL A 298 0.15 13.85 5.96
N LEU A 299 0.82 12.72 6.08
CA LEU A 299 0.70 11.57 5.18
C LEU A 299 -0.22 10.53 5.84
N ILE A 300 -1.28 10.12 5.15
CA ILE A 300 -2.18 9.09 5.67
C ILE A 300 -1.67 7.71 5.22
N ILE A 301 -1.13 6.95 6.18
CA ILE A 301 -0.73 5.55 5.98
C ILE A 301 -1.99 4.69 6.15
N SER A 302 -2.70 4.49 5.06
CA SER A 302 -4.09 4.03 5.04
C SER A 302 -4.29 2.57 5.46
N GLY A 303 -3.26 1.71 5.31
CA GLY A 303 -3.31 0.31 5.67
C GLY A 303 -1.93 -0.35 5.66
N GLY A 304 -1.86 -1.55 6.24
CA GLY A 304 -0.65 -2.36 6.38
C GLY A 304 -0.83 -3.84 5.99
N ASN A 305 -1.95 -4.21 5.39
CA ASN A 305 -2.28 -5.60 5.04
C ASN A 305 -1.57 -6.04 3.75
N VAL A 306 -0.25 -6.10 3.80
CA VAL A 306 0.60 -6.56 2.69
C VAL A 306 0.82 -8.07 2.79
N ASP A 307 0.73 -8.77 1.66
CA ASP A 307 1.04 -10.20 1.59
C ASP A 307 2.55 -10.44 1.74
N SER A 308 2.94 -11.44 2.57
CA SER A 308 4.35 -11.75 2.84
C SER A 308 5.19 -12.02 1.58
N PRO A 309 4.70 -12.73 0.54
CA PRO A 309 5.45 -12.90 -0.70
C PRO A 309 5.68 -11.59 -1.48
N LEU A 310 4.76 -10.64 -1.40
CA LEU A 310 4.94 -9.31 -1.98
C LEU A 310 6.00 -8.54 -1.20
N LEU A 311 5.94 -8.58 0.13
CA LEU A 311 6.90 -7.92 1.00
C LEU A 311 8.33 -8.44 0.77
N ASP A 312 8.53 -9.76 0.63
CA ASP A 312 9.82 -10.35 0.29
C ASP A 312 10.37 -9.77 -1.03
N ARG A 313 9.53 -9.71 -2.08
CA ARG A 313 9.94 -9.13 -3.38
C ARG A 313 10.30 -7.65 -3.27
N VAL A 314 9.52 -6.88 -2.51
CA VAL A 314 9.81 -5.45 -2.29
C VAL A 314 11.13 -5.26 -1.57
N ILE A 315 11.38 -6.03 -0.50
CA ILE A 315 12.63 -5.98 0.27
C ILE A 315 13.81 -6.34 -0.62
N ARG A 316 13.75 -7.48 -1.32
CA ARG A 316 14.82 -7.92 -2.22
C ARG A 316 15.12 -6.90 -3.32
N LYS A 317 14.08 -6.40 -4.02
CA LYS A 317 14.25 -5.39 -5.06
C LYS A 317 14.93 -4.13 -4.50
N GLY A 318 14.49 -3.65 -3.33
CA GLY A 318 15.10 -2.48 -2.69
C GLY A 318 16.55 -2.72 -2.28
N LEU A 319 16.91 -3.89 -1.74
CA LEU A 319 18.29 -4.24 -1.41
C LEU A 319 19.19 -4.26 -2.66
N PHE A 320 18.69 -4.76 -3.79
CA PHE A 320 19.42 -4.69 -5.08
C PHE A 320 19.58 -3.25 -5.56
N CYS A 321 18.52 -2.45 -5.61
CA CYS A 321 18.56 -1.05 -6.08
C CYS A 321 19.51 -0.17 -5.24
N HIS A 322 19.61 -0.46 -3.93
CA HIS A 322 20.54 0.27 -3.04
C HIS A 322 21.95 -0.34 -2.99
N GLY A 323 22.25 -1.33 -3.82
CA GLY A 323 23.56 -1.98 -3.85
C GLY A 323 23.90 -2.72 -2.54
N ARG A 324 22.91 -3.19 -1.80
CA ARG A 324 23.09 -3.99 -0.58
C ARG A 324 23.11 -5.48 -0.88
N ILE A 325 22.67 -5.87 -2.06
CA ILE A 325 22.85 -7.19 -2.66
C ILE A 325 23.41 -7.01 -4.06
N MET A 326 24.38 -7.83 -4.41
CA MET A 326 24.95 -7.93 -5.75
C MET A 326 24.91 -9.39 -6.22
N ARG A 327 24.59 -9.61 -7.51
CA ARG A 327 24.70 -10.92 -8.13
C ARG A 327 25.74 -10.87 -9.24
N ILE A 328 26.69 -11.79 -9.19
CA ILE A 328 27.75 -11.93 -10.20
C ILE A 328 27.85 -13.36 -10.71
N SER A 329 28.25 -13.48 -11.95
CA SER A 329 28.66 -14.75 -12.57
C SER A 329 30.13 -14.68 -12.89
N VAL A 330 30.88 -15.69 -12.48
CA VAL A 330 32.34 -15.81 -12.68
C VAL A 330 32.66 -17.14 -13.32
N CYS A 331 33.45 -17.13 -14.41
CA CYS A 331 34.00 -18.35 -15.01
C CYS A 331 35.32 -18.71 -14.34
N LEU A 332 35.42 -19.97 -13.87
CA LEU A 332 36.58 -20.52 -13.19
C LEU A 332 37.11 -21.74 -13.94
N GLU A 333 38.44 -22.00 -13.86
CA GLU A 333 38.96 -23.30 -14.21
C GLU A 333 38.37 -24.37 -13.29
N ASP A 334 37.90 -25.48 -13.86
CA ASP A 334 37.27 -26.56 -13.07
C ASP A 334 38.34 -27.50 -12.47
N ILE A 335 39.13 -26.93 -11.57
CA ILE A 335 40.17 -27.63 -10.79
C ILE A 335 40.00 -27.41 -9.30
N PRO A 336 40.50 -28.34 -8.46
CA PRO A 336 40.45 -28.18 -7.02
C PRO A 336 41.04 -26.85 -6.52
N GLY A 337 40.30 -26.15 -5.64
CA GLY A 337 40.71 -24.89 -5.04
C GLY A 337 40.33 -23.62 -5.81
N SER A 338 39.84 -23.69 -7.05
CA SER A 338 39.48 -22.49 -7.83
C SER A 338 38.35 -21.70 -7.14
N LEU A 339 37.28 -22.35 -6.69
CA LEU A 339 36.21 -21.71 -5.93
C LEU A 339 36.71 -21.15 -4.58
N ALA A 340 37.60 -21.88 -3.88
CA ALA A 340 38.14 -21.41 -2.61
C ALA A 340 38.98 -20.13 -2.79
N ARG A 341 39.75 -19.99 -3.87
CA ARG A 341 40.51 -18.76 -4.19
C ARG A 341 39.57 -17.59 -4.46
N LEU A 342 38.53 -17.79 -5.25
CA LEU A 342 37.49 -16.74 -5.50
C LEU A 342 36.85 -16.26 -4.20
N LEU A 343 36.40 -17.20 -3.36
CA LEU A 343 35.75 -16.85 -2.07
C LEU A 343 36.74 -16.17 -1.11
N ALA A 344 38.03 -16.51 -1.14
CA ALA A 344 39.05 -15.85 -0.33
C ALA A 344 39.25 -14.37 -0.74
N VAL A 345 39.14 -14.04 -2.05
CA VAL A 345 39.16 -12.64 -2.50
C VAL A 345 37.95 -11.90 -1.96
N ILE A 346 36.74 -12.42 -2.12
CA ILE A 346 35.49 -11.84 -1.65
C ILE A 346 35.51 -11.63 -0.14
N ALA A 347 36.02 -12.60 0.62
CA ALA A 347 36.11 -12.53 2.09
C ALA A 347 37.02 -11.39 2.59
N ARG A 348 38.08 -11.00 1.84
CA ARG A 348 38.94 -9.84 2.20
C ARG A 348 38.14 -8.53 2.24
N PHE A 349 37.12 -8.39 1.40
CA PHE A 349 36.23 -7.24 1.38
C PHE A 349 35.12 -7.31 2.39
N LYS A 350 35.04 -8.40 3.19
CA LYS A 350 33.99 -8.63 4.20
C LYS A 350 32.58 -8.63 3.59
N ALA A 351 32.44 -9.04 2.34
CA ALA A 351 31.16 -9.35 1.75
C ALA A 351 30.71 -10.76 2.20
N ASN A 352 29.43 -10.85 2.61
CA ASN A 352 28.84 -12.13 2.98
C ASN A 352 28.28 -12.81 1.74
N VAL A 353 28.45 -14.13 1.62
CA VAL A 353 27.90 -14.92 0.52
C VAL A 353 26.54 -15.46 0.94
N LEU A 354 25.49 -14.98 0.28
CA LEU A 354 24.12 -15.39 0.55
C LEU A 354 23.75 -16.67 -0.18
N ASN A 355 24.14 -16.77 -1.47
CA ASN A 355 23.89 -17.94 -2.31
C ASN A 355 25.07 -18.21 -3.24
N ILE A 356 25.31 -19.50 -3.53
CA ILE A 356 26.25 -19.98 -4.52
C ILE A 356 25.55 -20.99 -5.42
N TYR A 357 25.62 -20.78 -6.73
CA TYR A 357 25.26 -21.76 -7.71
C TYR A 357 26.51 -22.11 -8.54
N HIS A 358 26.90 -23.39 -8.60
CA HIS A 358 28.10 -23.83 -9.29
C HIS A 358 27.74 -24.83 -10.40
N ALA A 359 27.80 -24.36 -11.63
CA ALA A 359 27.45 -25.12 -12.83
C ALA A 359 28.70 -25.58 -13.61
N ARG A 360 28.71 -26.85 -14.03
CA ARG A 360 29.78 -27.48 -14.85
C ARG A 360 29.28 -27.95 -16.23
N SER A 361 27.98 -27.93 -16.48
CA SER A 361 27.37 -28.58 -17.62
C SER A 361 26.45 -27.65 -18.42
N GLU A 362 26.91 -26.43 -18.67
CA GLU A 362 26.17 -25.47 -19.51
C GLU A 362 26.66 -25.54 -20.96
N LYS A 363 25.74 -25.36 -21.91
CA LYS A 363 26.02 -25.54 -23.37
C LYS A 363 27.06 -24.56 -23.91
N ASP A 364 27.18 -23.37 -23.30
CA ASP A 364 28.09 -22.29 -23.70
C ASP A 364 29.40 -22.28 -22.93
N LEU A 365 29.61 -23.27 -22.06
CA LEU A 365 30.79 -23.34 -21.20
C LEU A 365 31.81 -24.33 -21.78
N ALA A 366 33.08 -23.92 -21.89
CA ALA A 366 34.16 -24.84 -22.30
C ALA A 366 34.37 -25.93 -21.24
N ILE A 367 34.73 -27.17 -21.71
CA ILE A 367 34.79 -28.38 -20.86
C ILE A 367 35.70 -28.21 -19.61
N HIS A 368 36.74 -27.40 -19.70
CA HIS A 368 37.69 -27.15 -18.62
C HIS A 368 37.29 -25.99 -17.69
N LEU A 369 36.11 -25.38 -17.92
CA LEU A 369 35.62 -24.29 -17.13
C LEU A 369 34.37 -24.69 -16.34
N SER A 370 34.16 -24.00 -15.24
CA SER A 370 32.91 -24.01 -14.47
C SER A 370 32.41 -22.59 -14.31
N ARG A 371 31.10 -22.42 -14.21
CA ARG A 371 30.46 -21.13 -13.91
C ARG A 371 29.98 -21.11 -12.46
N VAL A 372 30.35 -20.05 -11.76
CA VAL A 372 29.89 -19.81 -10.38
C VAL A 372 29.09 -18.53 -10.34
N GLU A 373 27.82 -18.64 -9.99
CA GLU A 373 26.99 -17.48 -9.68
C GLU A 373 26.97 -17.26 -8.16
N LEU A 374 27.20 -16.03 -7.77
CA LEU A 374 27.23 -15.62 -6.38
C LEU A 374 26.22 -14.51 -6.13
N GLU A 375 25.45 -14.64 -5.05
CA GLU A 375 24.67 -13.55 -4.48
C GLU A 375 25.39 -13.09 -3.21
N LEU A 376 25.82 -11.83 -3.20
CA LEU A 376 26.64 -11.25 -2.15
C LEU A 376 25.90 -10.16 -1.42
N GLU A 377 25.95 -10.19 -0.08
CA GLU A 377 25.56 -9.05 0.73
C GLU A 377 26.69 -8.00 0.73
N THR A 378 26.34 -6.78 0.39
CA THR A 378 27.26 -5.65 0.23
C THR A 378 26.80 -4.43 1.02
N ARG A 379 27.67 -3.41 1.13
CA ARG A 379 27.41 -2.21 1.94
C ARG A 379 26.97 -1.00 1.12
N GLY A 380 26.73 -1.21 -0.17
CA GLY A 380 26.33 -0.17 -1.11
C GLY A 380 27.18 -0.14 -2.38
N PRO A 381 26.90 0.81 -3.30
CA PRO A 381 27.52 0.84 -4.62
C PRO A 381 29.06 0.97 -4.59
N ASP A 382 29.63 1.70 -3.63
CA ASP A 382 31.09 1.86 -3.50
C ASP A 382 31.74 0.51 -3.15
N HIS A 383 31.18 -0.23 -2.22
CA HIS A 383 31.66 -1.56 -1.85
C HIS A 383 31.54 -2.57 -2.99
N ILE A 384 30.48 -2.46 -3.80
CA ILE A 384 30.33 -3.27 -5.04
C ILE A 384 31.51 -2.97 -5.98
N ARG A 385 31.84 -1.70 -6.23
CA ARG A 385 32.95 -1.31 -7.09
C ARG A 385 34.28 -1.87 -6.59
N GLU A 386 34.59 -1.71 -5.30
CA GLU A 386 35.79 -2.24 -4.68
C GLU A 386 35.96 -3.76 -4.93
N ILE A 387 34.87 -4.53 -4.79
CA ILE A 387 34.88 -5.99 -5.01
C ILE A 387 35.11 -6.30 -6.47
N LEU A 388 34.40 -5.64 -7.38
CA LEU A 388 34.50 -5.89 -8.82
C LEU A 388 35.89 -5.56 -9.34
N ASP A 389 36.45 -4.39 -8.97
CA ASP A 389 37.80 -3.95 -9.36
C ASP A 389 38.88 -4.96 -8.92
N GLU A 390 38.80 -5.47 -7.69
CA GLU A 390 39.78 -6.46 -7.21
C GLU A 390 39.62 -7.81 -7.90
N LEU A 391 38.39 -8.26 -8.16
CA LEU A 391 38.18 -9.51 -8.90
C LEU A 391 38.72 -9.41 -10.31
N GLU A 392 38.52 -8.29 -11.02
CA GLU A 392 39.08 -8.04 -12.35
C GLU A 392 40.60 -7.95 -12.32
N ASN A 393 41.19 -7.22 -11.37
CA ASN A 393 42.62 -7.10 -11.17
C ASN A 393 43.28 -8.47 -10.88
N THR A 394 42.53 -9.39 -10.24
CA THR A 394 43.00 -10.77 -9.98
C THR A 394 42.80 -11.70 -11.19
N GLY A 395 42.25 -11.17 -12.30
CA GLY A 395 42.08 -11.88 -13.56
C GLY A 395 40.79 -12.67 -13.72
N TYR A 396 39.82 -12.48 -12.85
CA TYR A 396 38.51 -13.11 -13.01
C TYR A 396 37.66 -12.39 -14.08
N LYS A 397 37.01 -13.16 -14.94
CA LYS A 397 36.00 -12.67 -15.88
C LYS A 397 34.65 -12.66 -15.18
N ILE A 398 34.09 -11.49 -14.98
CA ILE A 398 32.87 -11.26 -14.22
C ILE A 398 31.76 -10.77 -15.14
N SER A 399 30.56 -11.26 -14.92
CA SER A 399 29.32 -10.67 -15.45
C SER A 399 28.39 -10.34 -14.29
N ILE A 400 27.88 -9.10 -14.24
CA ILE A 400 26.88 -8.70 -13.24
C ILE A 400 25.54 -9.22 -13.70
N LEU A 401 24.79 -9.91 -12.81
CA LEU A 401 23.50 -10.49 -13.11
C LEU A 401 22.38 -9.60 -12.53
N GLY A 402 21.33 -9.35 -13.32
CA GLY A 402 20.13 -8.66 -12.84
C GLY A 402 20.23 -7.13 -12.78
N THR A 403 21.22 -6.54 -13.46
CA THR A 403 21.24 -5.11 -13.78
C THR A 403 20.84 -4.94 -15.24
N ASP A 404 19.55 -4.86 -15.53
CA ASP A 404 19.10 -4.09 -16.67
C ASP A 404 19.27 -2.63 -16.29
N VAL A 405 20.37 -2.02 -16.75
CA VAL A 405 20.62 -0.57 -16.71
C VAL A 405 19.86 0.06 -17.87
#